data_6f129d9789ffb5fcbfc5e545de73874f
#
_entry.id   6f129d9789ffb5fcbfc5e545de73874f
#
_cell.length_a   1.000
_cell.length_b   1.000
_cell.length_c   1.000
_cell.angle_alpha   90.00
_cell.angle_beta   90.00
_cell.angle_gamma   90.00
#
_symmetry.space_group_name_H-M   'P 1'
#
loop_
_entity.id
_entity.type
_entity.pdbx_description
1 polymer ?
#
loop_
_entity_poly.entity_id
_entity_poly.type
_entity_poly.pdbx_seq_one_letter_code
_entity_poly.pdbx_strand_id
1 'polypeptide(L)'
;MYWNVLTLWSELKHGLARYASLYHAPLAGIGLDTWGVDFGLFDKAGRLLGNPVHYRDARTNGMVEHAFTIAPREEIFATTGLQFLQLNTLIQLLSMRVQQDPQLDYGRAPADDARHLPLLAHGRAGCRVHDCLHVADVARGGPHLGAGSAGALCNLPTAIYPEIVMPGAVVGPLLDAVRTEVGLPAPVPVIAVASHDTGSAVAGIPGLDAHSVYLSSGTWSLMGVETAQPILNARALELNFTNEGGVGGTIRLLKNITGLWLLQESRRQWEREGESYSWPALLAAAEAAPPFKAIVNPDAPDFFEPSNMVDTIYAYCRRTGQTPPETVGEVVRCCLESLALRYRWVVNALEDLLTSADGVPGPRLNVIRVVGGGSQNWLLNQFTADACQRAVVSGPAEAATLGVLMMQAVATGHLGSVAEGRAAIAASVPQEHFAPCAAAGWDDAYERFLRLLV
;
A
#
# COMPACT_ATOMS: atom_id res chain seq x y z
N MET A 1 -3.98 -19.99 -3.78
CA MET A 1 -3.19 -19.29 -4.82
C MET A 1 -1.78 -19.06 -4.30
N TYR A 2 -0.70 -19.18 -5.13
CA TYR A 2 0.69 -19.06 -4.68
C TYR A 2 1.50 -18.15 -5.58
N TRP A 3 2.46 -17.44 -4.98
CA TRP A 3 3.48 -16.72 -5.72
C TRP A 3 4.57 -17.67 -6.20
N ASN A 4 5.01 -17.54 -7.44
CA ASN A 4 6.19 -18.27 -7.92
C ASN A 4 7.47 -17.45 -7.63
N VAL A 5 7.97 -17.62 -6.43
CA VAL A 5 9.13 -16.85 -5.94
C VAL A 5 10.41 -17.13 -6.72
N LEU A 6 10.56 -18.35 -7.28
CA LEU A 6 11.74 -18.70 -8.09
C LEU A 6 11.73 -17.97 -9.44
N THR A 7 10.56 -17.76 -10.04
CA THR A 7 10.43 -16.93 -11.25
C THR A 7 10.79 -15.48 -10.93
N LEU A 8 10.23 -14.90 -9.85
CA LEU A 8 10.57 -13.54 -9.43
C LEU A 8 12.07 -13.37 -9.21
N TRP A 9 12.71 -14.35 -8.55
CA TRP A 9 14.15 -14.34 -8.34
C TRP A 9 14.93 -14.42 -9.65
N SER A 10 14.50 -15.25 -10.60
CA SER A 10 15.12 -15.35 -11.93
C SER A 10 15.03 -14.01 -12.68
N GLU A 11 13.87 -13.35 -12.66
CA GLU A 11 13.68 -12.06 -13.32
C GLU A 11 14.54 -10.94 -12.70
N LEU A 12 14.68 -10.91 -11.36
CA LEU A 12 15.61 -10.00 -10.70
C LEU A 12 17.07 -10.20 -11.17
N LYS A 13 17.52 -11.45 -11.28
CA LYS A 13 18.85 -11.77 -11.81
C LYS A 13 19.01 -11.37 -13.28
N HIS A 14 17.99 -11.61 -14.10
CA HIS A 14 17.98 -11.16 -15.50
C HIS A 14 18.12 -9.64 -15.60
N GLY A 15 17.41 -8.88 -14.75
CA GLY A 15 17.53 -7.42 -14.69
C GLY A 15 18.95 -6.97 -14.35
N LEU A 16 19.58 -7.57 -13.34
CA LEU A 16 20.95 -7.27 -12.95
C LEU A 16 21.97 -7.65 -14.05
N ALA A 17 21.82 -8.82 -14.66
CA ALA A 17 22.67 -9.26 -15.76
C ALA A 17 22.56 -8.33 -16.98
N ARG A 18 21.34 -7.88 -17.28
CA ARG A 18 21.09 -6.89 -18.34
C ARG A 18 21.79 -5.58 -18.05
N TYR A 19 21.70 -5.09 -16.80
CA TYR A 19 22.45 -3.89 -16.38
C TYR A 19 23.95 -4.08 -16.60
N ALA A 20 24.53 -5.17 -16.09
CA ALA A 20 25.96 -5.46 -16.20
C ALA A 20 26.44 -5.49 -17.66
N SER A 21 25.61 -6.05 -18.57
CA SER A 21 25.92 -6.12 -20.00
C SER A 21 25.86 -4.77 -20.74
N LEU A 22 24.97 -3.87 -20.30
CA LEU A 22 24.72 -2.59 -20.97
C LEU A 22 25.65 -1.48 -20.49
N TYR A 23 25.90 -1.40 -19.20
CA TYR A 23 26.52 -0.22 -18.61
C TYR A 23 27.96 -0.41 -18.17
N HIS A 24 28.41 -1.64 -17.89
CA HIS A 24 29.79 -1.97 -17.45
C HIS A 24 30.30 -1.13 -16.27
N ALA A 25 29.39 -0.40 -15.58
CA ALA A 25 29.69 0.48 -14.48
C ALA A 25 29.43 -0.21 -13.14
N PRO A 26 30.20 0.08 -12.08
CA PRO A 26 29.90 -0.43 -10.75
C PRO A 26 28.59 0.18 -10.25
N LEU A 27 27.76 -0.65 -9.58
CA LEU A 27 26.58 -0.19 -8.89
C LEU A 27 26.96 0.36 -7.51
N ALA A 28 26.40 1.52 -7.15
CA ALA A 28 26.55 2.09 -5.82
C ALA A 28 25.69 1.34 -4.78
N GLY A 29 24.60 0.71 -5.20
CA GLY A 29 23.72 -0.06 -4.33
C GLY A 29 22.61 -0.77 -5.11
N ILE A 30 21.94 -1.71 -4.44
CA ILE A 30 20.75 -2.40 -4.93
C ILE A 30 19.68 -2.28 -3.85
N GLY A 31 18.48 -1.77 -4.19
CA GLY A 31 17.30 -1.77 -3.36
C GLY A 31 16.25 -2.72 -3.92
N LEU A 32 15.59 -3.48 -3.05
CA LEU A 32 14.48 -4.35 -3.40
C LEU A 32 13.19 -3.79 -2.85
N ASP A 33 12.22 -3.56 -3.73
CA ASP A 33 10.88 -3.13 -3.38
C ASP A 33 9.87 -4.18 -3.80
N THR A 34 8.79 -4.32 -3.06
CA THR A 34 7.77 -5.33 -3.31
C THR A 34 6.38 -4.78 -2.92
N TRP A 35 5.37 -5.64 -2.92
CA TRP A 35 4.10 -5.38 -2.24
C TRP A 35 4.18 -5.80 -0.76
N GLY A 36 3.29 -5.32 0.08
CA GLY A 36 3.23 -5.69 1.50
C GLY A 36 2.50 -7.01 1.76
N VAL A 37 2.42 -7.39 3.02
CA VAL A 37 1.61 -8.41 3.67
C VAL A 37 1.97 -9.87 3.38
N ASP A 38 2.49 -10.23 2.21
CA ASP A 38 2.86 -11.60 1.88
C ASP A 38 4.23 -11.97 2.45
N PHE A 39 4.41 -13.24 2.79
CA PHE A 39 5.62 -13.74 3.44
C PHE A 39 5.93 -15.18 3.03
N GLY A 40 7.21 -15.55 3.12
CA GLY A 40 7.68 -16.92 3.02
C GLY A 40 8.30 -17.37 4.34
N LEU A 41 8.13 -18.62 4.69
CA LEU A 41 8.74 -19.23 5.87
C LEU A 41 9.99 -20.01 5.48
N PHE A 42 11.01 -19.92 6.33
CA PHE A 42 12.28 -20.62 6.16
C PHE A 42 12.54 -21.58 7.31
N ASP A 43 13.27 -22.67 7.06
CA ASP A 43 13.77 -23.54 8.11
C ASP A 43 15.03 -22.96 8.79
N LYS A 44 15.55 -23.64 9.81
CA LYS A 44 16.76 -23.23 10.55
C LYS A 44 18.02 -23.16 9.66
N ALA A 45 18.03 -23.83 8.52
CA ALA A 45 19.14 -23.81 7.57
C ALA A 45 18.97 -22.74 6.48
N GLY A 46 17.93 -21.88 6.58
CA GLY A 46 17.63 -20.83 5.60
C GLY A 46 17.01 -21.34 4.30
N ARG A 47 16.41 -22.54 4.29
CA ARG A 47 15.72 -23.07 3.12
C ARG A 47 14.25 -22.68 3.15
N LEU A 48 13.75 -22.18 2.03
CA LEU A 48 12.34 -21.84 1.87
C LEU A 48 11.48 -23.11 2.02
N LEU A 49 10.49 -23.09 2.92
CA LEU A 49 9.61 -24.22 3.19
C LEU A 49 8.54 -24.44 2.12
N GLY A 50 8.17 -23.39 1.40
CA GLY A 50 7.18 -23.44 0.33
C GLY A 50 6.99 -22.10 -0.33
N ASN A 51 6.31 -22.08 -1.49
CA ASN A 51 5.94 -20.81 -2.12
C ASN A 51 4.99 -20.02 -1.23
N PRO A 52 5.19 -18.68 -1.09
CA PRO A 52 4.27 -17.82 -0.38
C PRO A 52 2.85 -17.90 -0.94
N VAL A 53 1.87 -17.90 -0.06
CA VAL A 53 0.46 -17.84 -0.45
C VAL A 53 0.09 -16.39 -0.75
N HIS A 54 -0.67 -16.18 -1.81
CA HIS A 54 -1.12 -14.85 -2.23
C HIS A 54 -2.14 -14.27 -1.24
N TYR A 55 -2.06 -12.99 -0.93
CA TYR A 55 -2.92 -12.30 0.05
C TYR A 55 -4.43 -12.32 -0.26
N ARG A 56 -4.82 -12.60 -1.52
CA ARG A 56 -6.24 -12.78 -1.91
C ARG A 56 -6.71 -14.24 -1.82
N ASP A 57 -5.90 -15.13 -1.23
CA ASP A 57 -6.32 -16.53 -1.04
C ASP A 57 -7.47 -16.62 -0.03
N ALA A 58 -8.46 -17.43 -0.34
CA ALA A 58 -9.67 -17.60 0.47
C ALA A 58 -9.41 -18.15 1.89
N ARG A 59 -8.18 -18.60 2.19
CA ARG A 59 -7.81 -19.13 3.52
C ARG A 59 -8.04 -18.12 4.66
N THR A 60 -8.07 -16.82 4.34
CA THR A 60 -8.24 -15.75 5.33
C THR A 60 -9.70 -15.29 5.49
N ASN A 61 -10.64 -15.89 4.76
CA ASN A 61 -12.06 -15.56 4.88
C ASN A 61 -12.56 -15.88 6.30
N GLY A 62 -13.19 -14.90 6.97
CA GLY A 62 -13.68 -15.02 8.36
C GLY A 62 -12.60 -15.01 9.45
N MET A 63 -11.31 -14.87 9.09
CA MET A 63 -10.23 -14.89 10.06
C MET A 63 -10.09 -13.59 10.86
N VAL A 64 -10.59 -12.48 10.37
CA VAL A 64 -10.62 -11.21 11.13
C VAL A 64 -11.58 -11.36 12.32
N GLU A 65 -12.79 -11.85 12.08
CA GLU A 65 -13.80 -12.12 13.11
C GLU A 65 -13.28 -13.19 14.08
N HIS A 66 -12.60 -14.21 13.56
CA HIS A 66 -11.98 -15.24 14.40
C HIS A 66 -10.89 -14.64 15.31
N ALA A 67 -10.06 -13.73 14.85
CA ALA A 67 -9.07 -13.04 15.68
C ALA A 67 -9.72 -12.31 16.86
N PHE A 68 -10.89 -11.70 16.67
CA PHE A 68 -11.64 -11.02 17.73
C PHE A 68 -12.25 -12.00 18.78
N THR A 69 -12.33 -13.30 18.48
CA THR A 69 -12.67 -14.31 19.50
C THR A 69 -11.49 -14.70 20.38
N ILE A 70 -10.27 -14.41 19.95
CA ILE A 70 -9.02 -14.72 20.67
C ILE A 70 -8.58 -13.57 21.55
N ALA A 71 -8.61 -12.34 20.99
CA ALA A 71 -8.25 -11.12 21.72
C ALA A 71 -9.20 -9.98 21.35
N PRO A 72 -9.47 -9.05 22.30
CA PRO A 72 -10.31 -7.87 22.02
C PRO A 72 -9.75 -7.05 20.85
N ARG A 73 -10.65 -6.54 20.01
CA ARG A 73 -10.30 -5.69 18.86
C ARG A 73 -9.42 -4.50 19.26
N GLU A 74 -9.73 -3.90 20.40
CA GLU A 74 -9.00 -2.77 20.98
C GLU A 74 -7.57 -3.14 21.33
N GLU A 75 -7.35 -4.33 21.88
CA GLU A 75 -6.04 -4.82 22.26
C GLU A 75 -5.17 -5.14 21.04
N ILE A 76 -5.76 -5.79 20.02
CA ILE A 76 -5.07 -6.04 18.76
C ILE A 76 -4.66 -4.73 18.10
N PHE A 77 -5.56 -3.74 18.03
CA PHE A 77 -5.25 -2.43 17.44
C PHE A 77 -4.21 -1.66 18.26
N ALA A 78 -4.35 -1.61 19.57
CA ALA A 78 -3.38 -0.92 20.44
C ALA A 78 -1.96 -1.51 20.31
N THR A 79 -1.88 -2.80 20.00
CA THR A 79 -0.61 -3.51 19.79
C THR A 79 -0.07 -3.31 18.39
N THR A 80 -0.91 -3.39 17.36
CA THR A 80 -0.47 -3.38 15.96
C THR A 80 -0.56 -2.00 15.30
N GLY A 81 -1.55 -1.20 15.65
CA GLY A 81 -1.88 0.05 14.96
C GLY A 81 -2.44 -0.14 13.55
N LEU A 82 -2.75 -1.38 13.14
CA LEU A 82 -3.09 -1.70 11.75
C LEU A 82 -4.60 -1.69 11.50
N GLN A 83 -4.98 -1.26 10.31
CA GLN A 83 -6.34 -1.44 9.78
C GLN A 83 -6.67 -2.94 9.73
N PHE A 84 -7.86 -3.33 10.18
CA PHE A 84 -8.30 -4.72 10.08
C PHE A 84 -8.72 -5.03 8.64
N LEU A 85 -7.89 -5.85 8.00
CA LEU A 85 -8.10 -6.38 6.66
C LEU A 85 -7.73 -7.88 6.66
N GLN A 86 -8.51 -8.68 5.95
CA GLN A 86 -8.25 -10.12 5.84
C GLN A 86 -6.89 -10.46 5.21
N LEU A 87 -6.31 -9.53 4.45
CA LEU A 87 -5.01 -9.71 3.80
C LEU A 87 -3.79 -9.51 4.73
N ASN A 88 -3.98 -8.94 5.93
CA ASN A 88 -2.88 -8.67 6.85
C ASN A 88 -2.09 -9.93 7.22
N THR A 89 -0.76 -9.82 7.33
CA THR A 89 0.14 -10.93 7.69
C THR A 89 -0.30 -11.65 8.97
N LEU A 90 -0.75 -10.92 10.01
CA LEU A 90 -1.29 -11.52 11.23
C LEU A 90 -2.47 -12.45 10.93
N ILE A 91 -3.39 -12.01 10.09
CA ILE A 91 -4.59 -12.76 9.72
C ILE A 91 -4.23 -13.98 8.86
N GLN A 92 -3.26 -13.83 7.95
CA GLN A 92 -2.73 -14.93 7.16
C GLN A 92 -2.03 -15.99 8.05
N LEU A 93 -1.19 -15.58 9.01
CA LEU A 93 -0.55 -16.48 9.97
C LEU A 93 -1.59 -17.18 10.88
N LEU A 94 -2.61 -16.44 11.32
CA LEU A 94 -3.71 -17.02 12.10
C LEU A 94 -4.45 -18.10 11.30
N SER A 95 -4.70 -17.89 10.02
CA SER A 95 -5.32 -18.90 9.15
C SER A 95 -4.48 -20.19 9.08
N MET A 96 -3.15 -20.07 9.00
CA MET A 96 -2.23 -21.22 9.04
C MET A 96 -2.31 -21.94 10.40
N ARG A 97 -2.41 -21.19 11.50
CA ARG A 97 -2.55 -21.77 12.85
C ARG A 97 -3.85 -22.55 13.00
N VAL A 98 -4.97 -21.98 12.53
CA VAL A 98 -6.29 -22.62 12.56
C VAL A 98 -6.30 -23.90 11.70
N GLN A 99 -5.64 -23.88 10.55
CA GLN A 99 -5.51 -25.01 9.64
C GLN A 99 -4.45 -26.04 10.09
N GLN A 100 -3.76 -25.78 11.20
CA GLN A 100 -2.67 -26.62 11.70
C GLN A 100 -1.56 -26.84 10.66
N ASP A 101 -1.22 -25.77 9.90
CA ASP A 101 -0.19 -25.84 8.88
C ASP A 101 1.17 -26.16 9.52
N PRO A 102 1.82 -27.28 9.17
CA PRO A 102 3.08 -27.70 9.78
C PRO A 102 4.23 -26.72 9.50
N GLN A 103 4.13 -25.86 8.50
CA GLN A 103 5.15 -24.86 8.23
C GLN A 103 5.34 -23.88 9.41
N LEU A 104 4.31 -23.64 10.25
CA LEU A 104 4.44 -22.82 11.45
C LEU A 104 5.32 -23.49 12.54
N ASP A 105 5.36 -24.81 12.60
CA ASP A 105 6.15 -25.55 13.59
C ASP A 105 7.63 -25.64 13.16
N TYR A 106 7.89 -25.68 11.87
CA TYR A 106 9.24 -25.75 11.29
C TYR A 106 9.77 -24.38 10.90
N GLY A 107 8.87 -23.41 10.63
CA GLY A 107 9.23 -22.03 10.35
C GLY A 107 9.88 -21.40 11.57
N ARG A 108 11.04 -20.80 11.37
CA ARG A 108 11.71 -19.95 12.34
C ARG A 108 12.27 -18.75 11.58
N ALA A 109 12.30 -17.60 12.24
CA ALA A 109 13.32 -16.65 11.88
C ALA A 109 14.65 -17.35 12.20
N PRO A 110 15.56 -17.52 11.27
CA PRO A 110 16.84 -18.15 11.55
C PRO A 110 17.56 -17.33 12.61
N ALA A 111 18.10 -18.03 13.59
CA ALA A 111 18.65 -17.44 14.81
C ALA A 111 19.79 -16.45 14.55
N ASP A 112 20.46 -16.52 13.41
CA ASP A 112 21.55 -15.61 13.08
C ASP A 112 21.66 -15.18 11.60
N ASP A 113 20.99 -15.77 10.64
CA ASP A 113 21.33 -15.55 9.23
C ASP A 113 20.26 -15.76 8.16
N ALA A 114 18.95 -15.68 8.38
CA ALA A 114 18.04 -15.98 7.31
C ALA A 114 16.95 -14.94 7.04
N ARG A 115 16.68 -14.74 5.76
CA ARG A 115 15.94 -13.57 5.29
C ARG A 115 15.33 -13.76 3.91
N HIS A 116 14.13 -13.29 3.67
CA HIS A 116 13.29 -13.33 2.46
C HIS A 116 14.03 -13.01 1.12
N LEU A 117 13.40 -12.42 0.11
CA LEU A 117 14.09 -12.05 -1.13
C LEU A 117 15.47 -11.37 -0.91
N PRO A 118 15.65 -10.51 0.12
CA PRO A 118 16.98 -10.13 0.56
C PRO A 118 17.90 -11.30 0.92
N LEU A 119 17.43 -12.39 1.53
CA LEU A 119 18.24 -13.58 1.82
C LEU A 119 18.86 -14.16 0.57
N LEU A 120 18.09 -14.27 -0.51
CA LEU A 120 18.60 -14.74 -1.81
C LEU A 120 19.63 -13.80 -2.40
N ALA A 121 19.61 -12.53 -2.03
CA ALA A 121 20.54 -11.51 -2.54
C ALA A 121 21.81 -11.35 -1.69
N HIS A 122 21.72 -11.40 -0.34
CA HIS A 122 22.87 -11.06 0.53
C HIS A 122 23.09 -12.00 1.74
N GLY A 123 22.29 -13.05 1.89
CA GLY A 123 22.49 -14.05 2.95
C GLY A 123 22.12 -13.61 4.39
N ARG A 124 21.52 -12.46 4.59
CA ARG A 124 21.11 -11.94 5.91
C ARG A 124 19.63 -11.63 6.03
N ALA A 125 18.93 -11.82 7.20
CA ALA A 125 17.51 -11.57 7.45
C ALA A 125 17.23 -10.16 7.96
N GLY A 126 16.17 -9.55 7.49
CA GLY A 126 15.62 -8.34 8.04
C GLY A 126 14.14 -8.29 7.70
N CYS A 127 13.31 -7.94 8.67
CA CYS A 127 11.92 -7.64 8.43
C CYS A 127 11.81 -6.17 8.03
N ARG A 128 10.86 -5.88 7.17
CA ARG A 128 10.57 -4.51 6.79
C ARG A 128 9.74 -3.85 7.87
N VAL A 129 10.00 -2.59 8.17
CA VAL A 129 9.17 -1.82 9.10
C VAL A 129 7.70 -1.86 8.71
N HIS A 130 7.41 -1.96 7.42
CA HIS A 130 6.05 -2.00 6.89
C HIS A 130 5.34 -3.34 7.12
N ASP A 131 6.04 -4.46 6.93
CA ASP A 131 5.46 -5.81 7.05
C ASP A 131 5.39 -6.29 8.50
N CYS A 132 6.02 -5.56 9.41
CA CYS A 132 5.97 -5.89 10.83
C CYS A 132 4.71 -5.37 11.47
N LEU A 133 4.01 -6.22 12.15
CA LEU A 133 2.81 -6.03 12.94
C LEU A 133 2.90 -4.96 14.05
N HIS A 134 3.89 -4.04 14.00
CA HIS A 134 4.29 -3.26 15.18
C HIS A 134 4.86 -1.88 14.90
N VAL A 135 4.17 -1.11 14.11
CA VAL A 135 4.49 0.33 13.98
C VAL A 135 4.43 1.02 15.35
N ALA A 136 3.51 0.60 16.21
CA ALA A 136 3.35 1.17 17.54
C ALA A 136 4.57 0.97 18.47
N ASP A 137 5.22 -0.19 18.41
CA ASP A 137 6.36 -0.50 19.28
C ASP A 137 7.68 0.10 18.75
N VAL A 138 7.86 0.11 17.43
CA VAL A 138 9.01 0.82 16.82
C VAL A 138 8.97 2.30 17.13
N ALA A 139 7.81 2.94 17.09
CA ALA A 139 7.66 4.34 17.42
C ALA A 139 7.84 4.64 18.91
N ARG A 140 7.66 3.68 19.82
CA ARG A 140 7.93 3.81 21.25
C ARG A 140 9.40 3.59 21.64
N GLY A 141 10.28 3.38 20.66
CA GLY A 141 11.73 3.20 20.91
C GLY A 141 12.13 1.81 21.42
N GLY A 142 11.26 0.82 21.24
CA GLY A 142 11.54 -0.57 21.59
C GLY A 142 11.94 -1.40 20.37
N PRO A 143 13.22 -1.81 20.25
CA PRO A 143 13.69 -2.54 19.07
C PRO A 143 13.25 -4.00 18.97
N HIS A 144 12.60 -4.57 19.98
CA HIS A 144 12.44 -6.04 20.09
C HIS A 144 11.09 -6.58 20.56
N LEU A 145 10.09 -5.75 20.89
CA LEU A 145 8.93 -6.26 21.64
C LEU A 145 7.65 -6.45 20.81
N GLY A 146 7.58 -5.87 19.69
CA GLY A 146 6.30 -5.75 19.02
C GLY A 146 5.83 -6.98 18.25
N ALA A 147 6.63 -7.59 17.35
CA ALA A 147 6.22 -8.76 16.55
C ALA A 147 5.82 -9.96 17.42
N GLY A 148 6.52 -10.12 18.55
CA GLY A 148 6.15 -11.09 19.54
C GLY A 148 4.80 -10.84 20.20
N SER A 149 4.41 -9.58 20.44
CA SER A 149 3.21 -9.28 21.25
C SER A 149 1.91 -9.59 20.50
N ALA A 150 1.73 -9.15 19.26
CA ALA A 150 0.51 -9.49 18.51
C ALA A 150 0.51 -10.97 18.07
N GLY A 151 1.67 -11.53 17.75
CA GLY A 151 1.83 -12.96 17.55
C GLY A 151 1.45 -13.75 18.80
N ALA A 152 1.88 -13.29 19.99
CA ALA A 152 1.53 -13.91 21.27
C ALA A 152 0.03 -13.81 21.57
N LEU A 153 -0.62 -12.67 21.29
CA LEU A 153 -2.07 -12.52 21.42
C LEU A 153 -2.84 -13.58 20.61
N CYS A 154 -2.33 -13.93 19.41
CA CYS A 154 -2.93 -14.93 18.53
C CYS A 154 -2.31 -16.34 18.68
N ASN A 155 -1.54 -16.61 19.72
CA ASN A 155 -0.83 -17.88 19.95
C ASN A 155 0.09 -18.30 18.78
N LEU A 156 0.70 -17.33 18.11
CA LEU A 156 1.64 -17.56 17.01
C LEU A 156 3.07 -17.73 17.54
N PRO A 157 3.92 -18.53 16.87
CA PRO A 157 5.32 -18.69 17.28
C PRO A 157 6.08 -17.37 17.08
N THR A 158 6.64 -16.80 18.15
CA THR A 158 7.41 -15.54 18.06
C THR A 158 8.72 -15.68 17.30
N ALA A 159 9.24 -16.91 17.21
CA ALA A 159 10.50 -17.21 16.52
C ALA A 159 10.45 -17.08 14.98
N ILE A 160 9.27 -16.87 14.40
CA ILE A 160 9.11 -16.65 12.95
C ILE A 160 9.38 -15.19 12.52
N TYR A 161 9.45 -14.27 13.48
CA TYR A 161 9.64 -12.85 13.19
C TYR A 161 11.13 -12.48 13.19
N PRO A 162 11.68 -11.97 12.08
CA PRO A 162 13.06 -11.53 12.01
C PRO A 162 13.25 -10.14 12.64
N GLU A 163 14.53 -9.74 12.77
CA GLU A 163 14.90 -8.38 13.18
C GLU A 163 14.42 -7.34 12.17
N ILE A 164 13.96 -6.18 12.67
CA ILE A 164 13.52 -5.07 11.85
C ILE A 164 14.72 -4.27 11.36
N VAL A 165 14.80 -4.04 10.05
CA VAL A 165 15.81 -3.21 9.41
C VAL A 165 15.16 -1.92 8.91
N MET A 166 15.70 -0.77 9.36
CA MET A 166 15.17 0.54 8.99
C MET A 166 15.56 0.93 7.55
N PRO A 167 14.67 1.64 6.82
CA PRO A 167 14.99 2.17 5.50
C PRO A 167 16.26 3.04 5.52
N GLY A 168 17.14 2.85 4.54
CA GLY A 168 18.45 3.52 4.45
C GLY A 168 19.61 2.72 5.04
N ALA A 169 19.36 1.63 5.76
CA ALA A 169 20.43 0.78 6.27
C ALA A 169 21.04 -0.08 5.17
N VAL A 170 22.35 -0.27 5.21
CA VAL A 170 23.06 -1.27 4.40
C VAL A 170 22.86 -2.63 5.06
N VAL A 171 22.16 -3.54 4.40
CA VAL A 171 21.85 -4.87 4.94
C VAL A 171 23.06 -5.79 4.83
N GLY A 172 23.79 -5.71 3.73
CA GLY A 172 25.00 -6.49 3.47
C GLY A 172 25.38 -6.43 1.99
N PRO A 173 26.50 -7.07 1.59
CA PRO A 173 26.86 -7.16 0.18
C PRO A 173 25.95 -8.17 -0.54
N LEU A 174 25.73 -7.97 -1.84
CA LEU A 174 25.19 -9.00 -2.72
C LEU A 174 26.05 -10.26 -2.64
N LEU A 175 25.44 -11.44 -2.53
CA LEU A 175 26.16 -12.71 -2.49
C LEU A 175 27.10 -12.85 -3.68
N ASP A 176 28.36 -13.26 -3.45
CA ASP A 176 29.36 -13.42 -4.49
C ASP A 176 28.93 -14.39 -5.60
N ALA A 177 28.22 -15.45 -5.26
CA ALA A 177 27.66 -16.38 -6.24
C ALA A 177 26.69 -15.66 -7.19
N VAL A 178 25.78 -14.84 -6.64
CA VAL A 178 24.80 -14.07 -7.44
C VAL A 178 25.53 -13.00 -8.26
N ARG A 179 26.45 -12.26 -7.63
CA ARG A 179 27.25 -11.23 -8.29
C ARG A 179 28.00 -11.78 -9.50
N THR A 180 28.62 -12.95 -9.35
CA THR A 180 29.36 -13.64 -10.42
C THR A 180 28.41 -14.14 -11.51
N GLU A 181 27.28 -14.74 -11.13
CA GLU A 181 26.28 -15.24 -12.07
C GLU A 181 25.73 -14.11 -12.97
N VAL A 182 25.46 -12.93 -12.40
CA VAL A 182 24.91 -11.79 -13.14
C VAL A 182 25.97 -10.91 -13.80
N GLY A 183 27.26 -11.21 -13.63
CA GLY A 183 28.38 -10.52 -14.29
C GLY A 183 28.69 -9.13 -13.73
N LEU A 184 28.35 -8.83 -12.48
CA LEU A 184 28.71 -7.55 -11.85
C LEU A 184 30.20 -7.54 -11.47
N PRO A 185 30.95 -6.45 -11.81
CA PRO A 185 32.41 -6.42 -11.69
C PRO A 185 32.92 -6.28 -10.24
N ALA A 186 32.11 -5.73 -9.34
CA ALA A 186 32.52 -5.40 -7.97
C ALA A 186 31.44 -5.79 -6.94
N PRO A 187 31.79 -5.94 -5.66
CA PRO A 187 30.81 -6.08 -4.58
C PRO A 187 29.83 -4.90 -4.56
N VAL A 188 28.56 -5.18 -4.35
CA VAL A 188 27.49 -4.19 -4.35
C VAL A 188 26.72 -4.30 -3.05
N PRO A 189 26.52 -3.21 -2.28
CA PRO A 189 25.70 -3.23 -1.09
C PRO A 189 24.20 -3.41 -1.44
N VAL A 190 23.51 -4.26 -0.69
CA VAL A 190 22.06 -4.34 -0.69
C VAL A 190 21.54 -3.37 0.40
N ILE A 191 20.66 -2.49 0.00
CA ILE A 191 20.17 -1.38 0.82
C ILE A 191 18.70 -1.62 1.14
N ALA A 192 18.33 -1.52 2.42
CA ALA A 192 16.93 -1.50 2.82
C ALA A 192 16.30 -0.20 2.33
N VAL A 193 15.32 -0.31 1.45
CA VAL A 193 14.45 0.81 1.03
C VAL A 193 13.16 0.77 1.85
N ALA A 194 12.13 1.55 1.52
CA ALA A 194 10.85 1.44 2.22
C ALA A 194 10.23 0.04 2.09
N SER A 195 10.64 -0.70 1.07
CA SER A 195 10.39 -2.14 0.85
C SER A 195 8.91 -2.52 0.63
N HIS A 196 8.02 -1.56 0.66
CA HIS A 196 6.63 -1.63 0.23
C HIS A 196 6.41 -0.55 -0.83
N ASP A 197 5.84 -0.91 -1.97
CA ASP A 197 5.64 -0.02 -3.12
C ASP A 197 4.99 1.32 -2.73
N THR A 198 3.97 1.28 -1.86
CA THR A 198 3.36 2.50 -1.33
C THR A 198 4.30 3.26 -0.39
N GLY A 199 5.07 2.58 0.45
CA GLY A 199 6.07 3.24 1.30
C GLY A 199 7.12 3.94 0.47
N SER A 200 7.61 3.30 -0.57
CA SER A 200 8.55 3.85 -1.54
C SER A 200 7.91 4.97 -2.36
N ALA A 201 6.66 4.83 -2.79
CA ALA A 201 5.93 5.88 -3.49
C ALA A 201 5.79 7.14 -2.63
N VAL A 202 5.40 7.00 -1.35
CA VAL A 202 5.30 8.14 -0.42
C VAL A 202 6.64 8.80 -0.18
N ALA A 203 7.72 8.01 -0.06
CA ALA A 203 9.08 8.55 0.02
C ALA A 203 9.42 9.43 -1.17
N GLY A 204 9.00 9.03 -2.39
CA GLY A 204 9.23 9.72 -3.65
C GLY A 204 8.26 10.87 -3.99
N ILE A 205 7.34 11.26 -3.10
CA ILE A 205 6.38 12.33 -3.37
C ILE A 205 7.07 13.70 -3.31
N PRO A 206 7.06 14.48 -4.40
CA PRO A 206 7.59 15.84 -4.38
C PRO A 206 6.80 16.76 -3.45
N GLY A 207 7.51 17.51 -2.61
CA GLY A 207 6.90 18.55 -1.79
C GLY A 207 5.89 18.07 -0.74
N LEU A 208 5.94 16.80 -0.34
CA LEU A 208 5.11 16.28 0.75
C LEU A 208 5.50 16.93 2.07
N ASP A 209 4.52 17.49 2.77
CA ASP A 209 4.68 18.22 4.04
C ASP A 209 3.50 17.95 4.98
N ALA A 210 3.50 18.61 6.15
CA ALA A 210 2.46 18.43 7.17
C ALA A 210 1.05 18.92 6.74
N HIS A 211 0.95 19.69 5.66
CA HIS A 211 -0.32 20.18 5.10
C HIS A 211 -0.78 19.37 3.89
N SER A 212 -0.08 18.30 3.58
CA SER A 212 -0.34 17.46 2.42
C SER A 212 -0.98 16.14 2.81
N VAL A 213 -1.99 15.73 2.06
CA VAL A 213 -2.48 14.34 2.02
C VAL A 213 -1.80 13.66 0.84
N TYR A 214 -1.21 12.51 1.04
CA TYR A 214 -0.77 11.69 -0.09
C TYR A 214 -1.86 10.70 -0.54
N LEU A 215 -1.88 10.40 -1.80
CA LEU A 215 -2.71 9.38 -2.41
C LEU A 215 -1.86 8.55 -3.39
N SER A 216 -1.44 7.37 -2.96
CA SER A 216 -0.87 6.37 -3.84
C SER A 216 -2.02 5.66 -4.57
N SER A 217 -2.24 6.04 -5.82
CA SER A 217 -3.39 5.61 -6.63
C SER A 217 -2.99 4.54 -7.64
N GLY A 218 -3.51 3.35 -7.45
CA GLY A 218 -3.31 2.19 -8.30
C GLY A 218 -4.53 1.26 -8.24
N THR A 219 -4.31 -0.04 -8.30
CA THR A 219 -5.35 -1.05 -8.03
C THR A 219 -5.99 -0.82 -6.65
N TRP A 220 -5.17 -0.58 -5.65
CA TRP A 220 -5.54 0.00 -4.37
C TRP A 220 -5.33 1.52 -4.39
N SER A 221 -6.03 2.23 -3.54
CA SER A 221 -5.75 3.63 -3.21
C SER A 221 -5.39 3.71 -1.72
N LEU A 222 -4.14 4.07 -1.45
CA LEU A 222 -3.65 4.26 -0.09
C LEU A 222 -3.55 5.76 0.17
N MET A 223 -4.43 6.27 1.01
CA MET A 223 -4.57 7.70 1.25
C MET A 223 -4.27 8.05 2.71
N GLY A 224 -3.37 9.00 2.95
CA GLY A 224 -2.94 9.31 4.31
C GLY A 224 -2.02 10.51 4.44
N VAL A 225 -1.39 10.62 5.61
CA VAL A 225 -0.44 11.66 5.99
C VAL A 225 0.81 11.04 6.61
N GLU A 226 1.93 11.77 6.61
CA GLU A 226 3.10 11.42 7.42
C GLU A 226 2.99 12.08 8.80
N THR A 227 3.19 11.31 9.87
CA THR A 227 3.21 11.76 11.26
C THR A 227 4.51 11.35 11.93
N ALA A 228 4.89 12.04 13.01
CA ALA A 228 6.08 11.68 13.80
C ALA A 228 5.81 10.50 14.76
N GLN A 229 4.55 10.25 15.11
CA GLN A 229 4.13 9.22 16.06
C GLN A 229 2.84 8.55 15.54
N PRO A 230 2.63 7.27 15.88
CA PRO A 230 1.39 6.59 15.51
C PRO A 230 0.18 7.16 16.28
N ILE A 231 -0.98 7.15 15.63
CA ILE A 231 -2.27 7.53 16.23
C ILE A 231 -3.04 6.26 16.54
N LEU A 232 -3.09 5.91 17.84
CA LEU A 232 -3.64 4.64 18.35
C LEU A 232 -4.89 4.85 19.24
N ASN A 233 -5.57 5.99 19.08
CA ASN A 233 -6.75 6.31 19.87
C ASN A 233 -8.00 5.51 19.41
N ALA A 234 -9.05 5.54 20.23
CA ALA A 234 -10.31 4.85 19.94
C ALA A 234 -10.94 5.30 18.61
N ARG A 235 -10.73 6.57 18.22
CA ARG A 235 -11.26 7.11 16.98
C ARG A 235 -10.57 6.53 15.74
N ALA A 236 -9.24 6.35 15.78
CA ALA A 236 -8.49 5.67 14.70
C ALA A 236 -8.93 4.21 14.55
N LEU A 237 -9.17 3.52 15.66
CA LEU A 237 -9.74 2.18 15.67
C LEU A 237 -11.14 2.14 15.06
N GLU A 238 -12.04 3.04 15.48
CA GLU A 238 -13.42 3.14 14.98
C GLU A 238 -13.44 3.35 13.47
N LEU A 239 -12.64 4.31 12.97
CA LEU A 239 -12.52 4.64 11.55
C LEU A 239 -11.69 3.59 10.76
N ASN A 240 -11.11 2.63 11.47
CA ASN A 240 -10.29 1.54 10.92
C ASN A 240 -9.15 2.08 10.04
N PHE A 241 -8.34 3.00 10.59
CA PHE A 241 -7.10 3.50 9.98
C PHE A 241 -5.92 2.61 10.35
N THR A 242 -4.86 2.68 9.55
CA THR A 242 -3.60 1.97 9.79
C THR A 242 -2.46 2.96 10.05
N ASN A 243 -1.52 2.54 10.89
CA ASN A 243 -0.24 3.21 11.08
C ASN A 243 0.86 2.30 10.53
N GLU A 244 1.58 2.77 9.55
CA GLU A 244 2.61 2.00 8.86
C GLU A 244 3.94 2.74 8.90
N GLY A 245 5.06 2.02 8.94
CA GLY A 245 6.38 2.62 8.92
C GLY A 245 6.64 3.41 7.64
N GLY A 246 7.19 4.60 7.80
CA GLY A 246 7.66 5.45 6.71
C GLY A 246 9.19 5.48 6.64
N VAL A 247 9.74 6.36 5.80
CA VAL A 247 11.17 6.61 5.71
C VAL A 247 11.59 7.76 6.64
N GLY A 248 12.86 7.78 7.06
CA GLY A 248 13.35 8.84 7.94
C GLY A 248 12.71 8.88 9.34
N GLY A 249 12.17 7.74 9.82
CA GLY A 249 11.54 7.64 11.14
C GLY A 249 10.10 8.16 11.20
N THR A 250 9.46 8.43 10.07
CA THR A 250 8.04 8.83 10.02
C THR A 250 7.12 7.63 10.12
N ILE A 251 5.87 7.92 10.48
CA ILE A 251 4.73 6.98 10.42
C ILE A 251 3.77 7.46 9.33
N ARG A 252 3.28 6.54 8.53
CA ARG A 252 2.23 6.77 7.56
C ARG A 252 0.89 6.41 8.19
N LEU A 253 0.12 7.40 8.63
CA LEU A 253 -1.27 7.21 9.03
C LEU A 253 -2.13 7.21 7.77
N LEU A 254 -2.78 6.11 7.46
CA LEU A 254 -3.49 5.99 6.18
C LEU A 254 -4.74 5.10 6.27
N LYS A 255 -5.52 5.16 5.20
CA LYS A 255 -6.63 4.26 4.90
C LYS A 255 -6.34 3.52 3.60
N ASN A 256 -6.41 2.20 3.64
CA ASN A 256 -6.48 1.38 2.44
C ASN A 256 -7.91 1.44 1.89
N ILE A 257 -8.05 1.73 0.62
CA ILE A 257 -9.31 1.88 -0.12
C ILE A 257 -9.22 0.98 -1.35
N THR A 258 -10.30 0.31 -1.69
CA THR A 258 -10.41 -0.37 -2.97
C THR A 258 -10.39 0.69 -4.08
N GLY A 259 -9.25 0.84 -4.75
CA GLY A 259 -8.97 1.92 -5.69
C GLY A 259 -9.52 1.70 -7.09
N LEU A 260 -8.65 1.83 -8.10
CA LEU A 260 -9.01 1.64 -9.50
C LEU A 260 -9.35 0.17 -9.86
N TRP A 261 -9.31 -0.74 -8.90
CA TRP A 261 -9.73 -2.14 -9.05
C TRP A 261 -11.13 -2.26 -9.64
N LEU A 262 -12.09 -1.45 -9.16
CA LEU A 262 -13.46 -1.46 -9.69
C LEU A 262 -13.46 -1.22 -11.20
N LEU A 263 -12.71 -0.22 -11.65
CA LEU A 263 -12.63 0.14 -13.06
C LEU A 263 -11.80 -0.85 -13.88
N GLN A 264 -10.71 -1.36 -13.31
CA GLN A 264 -9.84 -2.35 -13.96
C GLN A 264 -10.59 -3.67 -14.21
N GLU A 265 -11.34 -4.16 -13.22
CA GLU A 265 -12.13 -5.38 -13.37
C GLU A 265 -13.35 -5.19 -14.30
N SER A 266 -14.00 -4.02 -14.26
CA SER A 266 -15.03 -3.69 -15.23
C SER A 266 -14.49 -3.72 -16.66
N ARG A 267 -13.31 -3.12 -16.89
CA ARG A 267 -12.64 -3.15 -18.19
C ARG A 267 -12.28 -4.57 -18.62
N ARG A 268 -11.71 -5.39 -17.73
CA ARG A 268 -11.41 -6.81 -18.01
C ARG A 268 -12.68 -7.62 -18.32
N GLN A 269 -13.79 -7.27 -17.67
CA GLN A 269 -15.08 -7.93 -17.98
C GLN A 269 -15.54 -7.58 -19.38
N TRP A 270 -15.51 -6.34 -19.82
CA TRP A 270 -15.83 -5.96 -21.19
C TRP A 270 -14.91 -6.62 -22.22
N GLU A 271 -13.60 -6.72 -21.92
CA GLU A 271 -12.64 -7.43 -22.76
C GLU A 271 -13.00 -8.93 -22.91
N ARG A 272 -13.48 -9.58 -21.85
CA ARG A 272 -14.00 -10.98 -21.90
C ARG A 272 -15.27 -11.11 -22.73
N GLU A 273 -16.07 -10.07 -22.79
CA GLU A 273 -17.29 -9.99 -23.58
C GLU A 273 -17.05 -9.56 -25.05
N GLY A 274 -15.78 -9.31 -25.41
CA GLY A 274 -15.37 -8.96 -26.77
C GLY A 274 -15.30 -7.45 -27.04
N GLU A 275 -15.53 -6.63 -26.03
CA GLU A 275 -15.48 -5.17 -26.10
C GLU A 275 -14.15 -4.64 -25.56
N SER A 276 -13.36 -3.96 -26.41
CA SER A 276 -12.06 -3.41 -26.01
C SER A 276 -12.10 -1.88 -25.96
N TYR A 277 -11.81 -1.34 -24.78
CA TYR A 277 -11.79 0.11 -24.55
C TYR A 277 -10.40 0.58 -24.13
N SER A 278 -9.88 1.64 -24.78
CA SER A 278 -8.70 2.35 -24.30
C SER A 278 -9.04 3.23 -23.09
N TRP A 279 -8.06 3.49 -22.22
CA TRP A 279 -8.26 4.39 -21.09
C TRP A 279 -8.79 5.77 -21.49
N PRO A 280 -8.23 6.46 -22.52
CA PRO A 280 -8.78 7.73 -22.97
C PRO A 280 -10.25 7.65 -23.40
N ALA A 281 -10.66 6.57 -24.09
CA ALA A 281 -12.05 6.39 -24.52
C ALA A 281 -12.99 6.21 -23.33
N LEU A 282 -12.58 5.44 -22.29
CA LEU A 282 -13.35 5.27 -21.07
C LEU A 282 -13.53 6.60 -20.32
N LEU A 283 -12.46 7.40 -20.20
CA LEU A 283 -12.53 8.70 -19.51
C LEU A 283 -13.41 9.69 -20.28
N ALA A 284 -13.32 9.77 -21.61
CA ALA A 284 -14.18 10.61 -22.41
C ALA A 284 -15.66 10.21 -22.31
N ALA A 285 -15.96 8.90 -22.29
CA ALA A 285 -17.31 8.40 -22.10
C ALA A 285 -17.85 8.75 -20.70
N ALA A 286 -17.01 8.67 -19.68
CA ALA A 286 -17.38 9.03 -18.31
C ALA A 286 -17.62 10.55 -18.17
N GLU A 287 -16.79 11.38 -18.80
CA GLU A 287 -16.97 12.84 -18.81
C GLU A 287 -18.31 13.26 -19.41
N ALA A 288 -18.71 12.59 -20.51
CA ALA A 288 -19.96 12.86 -21.20
C ALA A 288 -21.21 12.29 -20.48
N ALA A 289 -21.03 11.36 -19.54
CA ALA A 289 -22.15 10.73 -18.83
C ALA A 289 -22.79 11.68 -17.80
N PRO A 290 -24.09 11.48 -17.46
CA PRO A 290 -24.76 12.26 -16.42
C PRO A 290 -24.05 12.14 -15.06
N PRO A 291 -23.82 13.26 -14.33
CA PRO A 291 -23.18 13.24 -13.03
C PRO A 291 -24.08 12.60 -11.96
N PHE A 292 -23.46 11.90 -11.02
CA PHE A 292 -24.06 11.36 -9.79
C PHE A 292 -25.31 10.47 -9.99
N LYS A 293 -25.45 9.81 -11.14
CA LYS A 293 -26.57 8.90 -11.43
C LYS A 293 -26.59 7.74 -10.40
N ALA A 294 -25.43 7.15 -10.15
CA ALA A 294 -25.25 6.10 -9.16
C ALA A 294 -23.93 6.30 -8.39
N ILE A 295 -23.93 5.91 -7.13
CA ILE A 295 -22.78 6.00 -6.22
C ILE A 295 -22.66 4.67 -5.47
N VAL A 296 -21.44 4.14 -5.34
CA VAL A 296 -21.18 2.93 -4.56
C VAL A 296 -20.19 3.21 -3.43
N ASN A 297 -20.22 2.39 -2.38
CA ASN A 297 -19.09 2.35 -1.43
C ASN A 297 -18.01 1.46 -2.03
N PRO A 298 -16.84 2.01 -2.44
CA PRO A 298 -15.78 1.21 -3.07
C PRO A 298 -15.26 0.08 -2.18
N ASP A 299 -15.36 0.26 -0.86
CA ASP A 299 -14.86 -0.70 0.14
C ASP A 299 -15.93 -1.72 0.58
N ALA A 300 -17.10 -1.76 -0.08
CA ALA A 300 -18.09 -2.78 0.22
C ALA A 300 -17.54 -4.17 -0.09
N PRO A 301 -17.82 -5.18 0.76
CA PRO A 301 -17.32 -6.54 0.58
C PRO A 301 -17.65 -7.15 -0.80
N ASP A 302 -18.75 -6.72 -1.39
CA ASP A 302 -19.17 -7.14 -2.73
C ASP A 302 -18.09 -6.95 -3.81
N PHE A 303 -17.26 -5.92 -3.68
CA PHE A 303 -16.26 -5.52 -4.69
C PHE A 303 -14.87 -6.13 -4.47
N PHE A 304 -14.67 -6.91 -3.41
CA PHE A 304 -13.35 -7.46 -3.10
C PHE A 304 -12.96 -8.58 -4.08
N GLU A 305 -13.88 -9.52 -4.35
CA GLU A 305 -13.64 -10.66 -5.25
C GLU A 305 -14.91 -10.95 -6.09
N PRO A 306 -15.35 -10.03 -6.96
CA PRO A 306 -16.55 -10.23 -7.77
C PRO A 306 -16.26 -11.18 -8.94
N SER A 307 -17.22 -12.05 -9.27
CA SER A 307 -17.17 -12.87 -10.50
C SER A 307 -17.34 -12.01 -11.77
N ASN A 308 -18.16 -10.96 -11.68
CA ASN A 308 -18.38 -9.93 -12.69
C ASN A 308 -18.57 -8.58 -12.00
N MET A 309 -17.62 -7.67 -12.19
CA MET A 309 -17.63 -6.38 -11.50
C MET A 309 -18.82 -5.50 -11.94
N VAL A 310 -19.15 -5.49 -13.22
CA VAL A 310 -20.24 -4.66 -13.76
C VAL A 310 -21.59 -5.11 -13.20
N ASP A 311 -21.86 -6.41 -13.19
CA ASP A 311 -23.09 -6.97 -12.61
C ASP A 311 -23.16 -6.72 -11.10
N THR A 312 -22.00 -6.77 -10.42
CA THR A 312 -21.91 -6.47 -8.98
C THR A 312 -22.25 -5.00 -8.70
N ILE A 313 -21.76 -4.07 -9.51
CA ILE A 313 -22.15 -2.64 -9.42
C ILE A 313 -23.66 -2.48 -9.61
N TYR A 314 -24.25 -3.15 -10.60
CA TYR A 314 -25.70 -3.09 -10.86
C TYR A 314 -26.49 -3.66 -9.69
N ALA A 315 -26.09 -4.79 -9.15
CA ALA A 315 -26.73 -5.43 -7.99
C ALA A 315 -26.64 -4.53 -6.74
N TYR A 316 -25.45 -3.93 -6.50
CA TYR A 316 -25.25 -2.98 -5.41
C TYR A 316 -26.19 -1.76 -5.52
N CYS A 317 -26.28 -1.16 -6.71
CA CYS A 317 -27.17 -0.02 -6.95
C CYS A 317 -28.64 -0.39 -6.67
N ARG A 318 -29.12 -1.53 -7.18
CA ARG A 318 -30.50 -1.99 -6.92
C ARG A 318 -30.76 -2.21 -5.45
N ARG A 319 -29.82 -2.86 -4.72
CA ARG A 319 -29.94 -3.13 -3.29
C ARG A 319 -30.00 -1.85 -2.46
N THR A 320 -29.30 -0.81 -2.89
CA THR A 320 -29.29 0.49 -2.22
C THR A 320 -30.34 1.47 -2.73
N GLY A 321 -31.31 1.00 -3.53
CA GLY A 321 -32.44 1.80 -4.03
C GLY A 321 -32.05 2.82 -5.11
N GLN A 322 -30.92 2.63 -5.78
CA GLN A 322 -30.45 3.50 -6.84
C GLN A 322 -30.74 2.92 -8.22
N THR A 323 -30.91 3.78 -9.24
CA THR A 323 -30.98 3.36 -10.64
C THR A 323 -29.57 2.94 -11.09
N PRO A 324 -29.34 1.69 -11.55
CA PRO A 324 -28.04 1.26 -12.03
C PRO A 324 -27.54 2.09 -13.23
N PRO A 325 -26.24 2.18 -13.43
CA PRO A 325 -25.67 2.66 -14.70
C PRO A 325 -26.18 1.82 -15.89
N GLU A 326 -26.32 2.41 -17.07
CA GLU A 326 -26.82 1.75 -18.26
C GLU A 326 -25.78 1.69 -19.39
N THR A 327 -24.80 2.61 -19.36
CA THR A 327 -23.76 2.69 -20.37
C THR A 327 -22.38 2.49 -19.75
N VAL A 328 -21.39 2.14 -20.57
CA VAL A 328 -19.98 2.06 -20.13
C VAL A 328 -19.51 3.35 -19.48
N GLY A 329 -19.85 4.50 -20.08
CA GLY A 329 -19.50 5.81 -19.53
C GLY A 329 -20.10 6.06 -18.14
N GLU A 330 -21.35 5.65 -17.91
CA GLU A 330 -22.02 5.77 -16.61
C GLU A 330 -21.39 4.84 -15.56
N VAL A 331 -20.98 3.63 -15.92
CA VAL A 331 -20.27 2.71 -15.00
C VAL A 331 -18.93 3.31 -14.61
N VAL A 332 -18.16 3.79 -15.59
CA VAL A 332 -16.84 4.42 -15.31
C VAL A 332 -17.03 5.64 -14.43
N ARG A 333 -17.98 6.52 -14.74
CA ARG A 333 -18.28 7.71 -13.94
C ARG A 333 -18.71 7.36 -12.51
N CYS A 334 -19.57 6.38 -12.34
CA CYS A 334 -19.98 5.88 -11.03
C CYS A 334 -18.75 5.45 -10.21
N CYS A 335 -17.82 4.69 -10.79
CA CYS A 335 -16.59 4.29 -10.10
C CYS A 335 -15.74 5.51 -9.70
N LEU A 336 -15.50 6.45 -10.62
CA LEU A 336 -14.63 7.61 -10.36
C LEU A 336 -15.23 8.59 -9.36
N GLU A 337 -16.53 8.90 -9.46
CA GLU A 337 -17.24 9.76 -8.50
C GLU A 337 -17.27 9.11 -7.10
N SER A 338 -17.51 7.81 -7.02
CA SER A 338 -17.49 7.07 -5.76
C SER A 338 -16.13 7.08 -5.08
N LEU A 339 -15.04 6.94 -5.85
CA LEU A 339 -13.67 7.06 -5.34
C LEU A 339 -13.40 8.47 -4.83
N ALA A 340 -13.78 9.52 -5.57
CA ALA A 340 -13.58 10.91 -5.17
C ALA A 340 -14.34 11.24 -3.86
N LEU A 341 -15.58 10.73 -3.70
CA LEU A 341 -16.36 10.86 -2.46
C LEU A 341 -15.72 10.09 -1.30
N ARG A 342 -15.15 8.91 -1.57
CA ARG A 342 -14.40 8.16 -0.56
C ARG A 342 -13.14 8.90 -0.12
N TYR A 343 -12.42 9.53 -1.04
CA TYR A 343 -11.27 10.36 -0.72
C TYR A 343 -11.65 11.57 0.14
N ARG A 344 -12.77 12.23 -0.16
CA ARG A 344 -13.33 13.29 0.70
C ARG A 344 -13.57 12.81 2.13
N TRP A 345 -14.17 11.63 2.28
CA TRP A 345 -14.39 11.03 3.59
C TRP A 345 -13.07 10.80 4.34
N VAL A 346 -12.04 10.30 3.64
CA VAL A 346 -10.72 10.06 4.25
C VAL A 346 -10.05 11.37 4.65
N VAL A 347 -10.11 12.42 3.83
CA VAL A 347 -9.54 13.75 4.19
C VAL A 347 -10.20 14.27 5.48
N ASN A 348 -11.53 14.22 5.56
CA ASN A 348 -12.25 14.66 6.74
C ASN A 348 -11.89 13.82 7.99
N ALA A 349 -11.76 12.51 7.83
CA ALA A 349 -11.36 11.62 8.90
C ALA A 349 -9.90 11.87 9.36
N LEU A 350 -8.99 12.18 8.44
CA LEU A 350 -7.61 12.54 8.78
C LEU A 350 -7.55 13.85 9.56
N GLU A 351 -8.29 14.89 9.16
CA GLU A 351 -8.37 16.17 9.90
C GLU A 351 -8.93 15.95 11.32
N ASP A 352 -9.93 15.06 11.49
CA ASP A 352 -10.46 14.64 12.79
C ASP A 352 -9.36 13.95 13.63
N LEU A 353 -8.66 12.97 13.07
CA LEU A 353 -7.62 12.19 13.76
C LEU A 353 -6.38 13.02 14.14
N LEU A 354 -6.07 14.05 13.37
CA LEU A 354 -4.94 14.96 13.65
C LEU A 354 -5.30 16.02 14.71
N THR A 355 -6.57 16.15 15.09
CA THR A 355 -7.00 17.03 16.20
C THR A 355 -6.52 16.42 17.53
N SER A 356 -5.87 17.23 18.36
CA SER A 356 -5.36 16.76 19.65
C SER A 356 -6.47 16.34 20.61
N ALA A 357 -6.13 15.57 21.65
CA ALA A 357 -7.08 15.16 22.70
C ALA A 357 -7.73 16.34 23.42
N ASP A 358 -7.05 17.50 23.48
CA ASP A 358 -7.55 18.75 24.06
C ASP A 358 -8.41 19.57 23.07
N GLY A 359 -8.74 19.01 21.90
CA GLY A 359 -9.54 19.66 20.88
C GLY A 359 -8.82 20.73 20.06
N VAL A 360 -7.47 20.82 20.15
CA VAL A 360 -6.71 21.73 19.30
C VAL A 360 -6.63 21.15 17.89
N PRO A 361 -7.14 21.86 16.87
CA PRO A 361 -7.09 21.38 15.49
C PRO A 361 -5.64 21.13 15.03
N GLY A 362 -5.43 20.02 14.36
CA GLY A 362 -4.17 19.72 13.67
C GLY A 362 -3.92 20.65 12.47
N PRO A 363 -2.85 20.40 11.71
CA PRO A 363 -2.59 21.16 10.49
C PRO A 363 -3.74 20.97 9.51
N ARG A 364 -4.23 22.06 8.91
CA ARG A 364 -5.21 21.97 7.83
C ARG A 364 -4.56 21.31 6.61
N LEU A 365 -5.24 20.27 6.08
CA LEU A 365 -4.80 19.54 4.91
C LEU A 365 -5.26 20.28 3.64
N ASN A 366 -4.34 20.98 2.96
CA ASN A 366 -4.68 21.91 1.88
C ASN A 366 -4.49 21.35 0.48
N VAL A 367 -3.65 20.31 0.33
CA VAL A 367 -3.28 19.73 -0.95
C VAL A 367 -3.31 18.21 -0.90
N ILE A 368 -3.80 17.57 -1.96
CA ILE A 368 -3.75 16.13 -2.16
C ILE A 368 -2.70 15.85 -3.23
N ARG A 369 -1.67 15.07 -2.87
CA ARG A 369 -0.59 14.69 -3.79
C ARG A 369 -0.82 13.27 -4.28
N VAL A 370 -1.18 13.14 -5.55
CA VAL A 370 -1.52 11.87 -6.19
C VAL A 370 -0.32 11.33 -6.94
N VAL A 371 0.06 10.09 -6.63
CA VAL A 371 1.17 9.37 -7.29
C VAL A 371 0.73 7.97 -7.71
N GLY A 372 1.60 7.26 -8.42
CA GLY A 372 1.29 5.95 -8.98
C GLY A 372 0.55 6.05 -10.33
N GLY A 373 0.19 4.91 -10.89
CA GLY A 373 -0.45 4.87 -12.22
C GLY A 373 -1.77 5.67 -12.32
N GLY A 374 -2.51 5.77 -11.21
CA GLY A 374 -3.74 6.55 -11.13
C GLY A 374 -3.53 8.06 -11.23
N SER A 375 -2.31 8.58 -11.01
CA SER A 375 -2.00 10.00 -11.20
C SER A 375 -2.21 10.48 -12.65
N GLN A 376 -2.21 9.56 -13.60
CA GLN A 376 -2.47 9.84 -15.02
C GLN A 376 -3.98 9.94 -15.34
N ASN A 377 -4.86 9.62 -14.38
CA ASN A 377 -6.30 9.72 -14.57
C ASN A 377 -6.77 11.14 -14.24
N TRP A 378 -6.67 12.03 -15.24
CA TRP A 378 -7.00 13.45 -15.09
C TRP A 378 -8.44 13.68 -14.57
N LEU A 379 -9.40 12.85 -14.98
CA LEU A 379 -10.80 13.01 -14.59
C LEU A 379 -11.00 12.66 -13.10
N LEU A 380 -10.36 11.59 -12.62
CA LEU A 380 -10.37 11.26 -11.19
C LEU A 380 -9.66 12.33 -10.36
N ASN A 381 -8.55 12.89 -10.87
CA ASN A 381 -7.83 13.97 -10.20
C ASN A 381 -8.70 15.22 -10.07
N GLN A 382 -9.42 15.59 -11.14
CA GLN A 382 -10.36 16.71 -11.10
C GLN A 382 -11.54 16.43 -10.15
N PHE A 383 -12.17 15.26 -10.26
CA PHE A 383 -13.25 14.86 -9.34
C PHE A 383 -12.79 14.83 -7.87
N THR A 384 -11.54 14.44 -7.64
CA THR A 384 -10.94 14.47 -6.29
C THR A 384 -10.79 15.90 -5.79
N ALA A 385 -10.31 16.82 -6.65
CA ALA A 385 -10.21 18.22 -6.28
C ALA A 385 -11.59 18.82 -5.95
N ASP A 386 -12.58 18.55 -6.80
CA ASP A 386 -13.95 19.06 -6.66
C ASP A 386 -14.65 18.47 -5.43
N ALA A 387 -14.58 17.15 -5.23
CA ALA A 387 -15.20 16.49 -4.08
C ALA A 387 -14.57 16.92 -2.75
N CYS A 388 -13.25 16.97 -2.68
CA CYS A 388 -12.52 17.32 -1.46
C CYS A 388 -12.42 18.81 -1.20
N GLN A 389 -12.73 19.67 -2.17
CA GLN A 389 -12.49 21.12 -2.11
C GLN A 389 -11.05 21.46 -1.70
N ARG A 390 -10.10 20.73 -2.29
CA ARG A 390 -8.64 20.85 -2.08
C ARG A 390 -7.93 20.83 -3.43
N ALA A 391 -6.81 21.54 -3.52
CA ALA A 391 -5.95 21.41 -4.69
C ALA A 391 -5.40 19.97 -4.79
N VAL A 392 -5.35 19.44 -6.02
CA VAL A 392 -4.70 18.17 -6.33
C VAL A 392 -3.46 18.44 -7.15
N VAL A 393 -2.35 17.83 -6.76
CA VAL A 393 -1.07 17.82 -7.50
C VAL A 393 -0.77 16.37 -7.86
N SER A 394 -0.75 16.04 -9.14
CA SER A 394 -0.57 14.68 -9.61
C SER A 394 0.82 14.45 -10.23
N GLY A 395 1.35 13.24 -10.04
CA GLY A 395 2.67 12.79 -10.50
C GLY A 395 3.76 12.83 -9.41
N PRO A 396 4.80 12.04 -9.58
CA PRO A 396 5.07 11.14 -10.71
C PRO A 396 4.27 9.82 -10.68
N ALA A 397 4.06 9.23 -11.85
CA ALA A 397 3.45 7.89 -11.95
C ALA A 397 4.36 6.81 -11.35
N GLU A 398 5.67 6.94 -11.54
CA GLU A 398 6.69 6.00 -11.07
C GLU A 398 7.31 6.42 -9.72
N ALA A 399 6.48 6.94 -8.81
CA ALA A 399 6.95 7.44 -7.51
C ALA A 399 7.64 6.36 -6.67
N ALA A 400 7.19 5.10 -6.74
CA ALA A 400 7.82 3.99 -6.02
C ALA A 400 9.28 3.79 -6.48
N THR A 401 9.52 3.72 -7.78
CA THR A 401 10.87 3.62 -8.35
C THR A 401 11.76 4.81 -7.94
N LEU A 402 11.23 6.02 -7.99
CA LEU A 402 11.95 7.23 -7.58
C LEU A 402 12.27 7.23 -6.08
N GLY A 403 11.35 6.77 -5.24
CA GLY A 403 11.59 6.62 -3.81
C GLY A 403 12.65 5.57 -3.49
N VAL A 404 12.64 4.43 -4.18
CA VAL A 404 13.68 3.40 -4.09
C VAL A 404 15.05 3.97 -4.46
N LEU A 405 15.16 4.67 -5.59
CA LEU A 405 16.40 5.31 -6.05
C LEU A 405 16.87 6.37 -5.05
N MET A 406 15.96 7.21 -4.56
CA MET A 406 16.26 8.23 -3.57
C MET A 406 16.81 7.63 -2.28
N MET A 407 16.18 6.57 -1.75
CA MET A 407 16.65 5.92 -0.52
C MET A 407 18.04 5.29 -0.69
N GLN A 408 18.33 4.72 -1.86
CA GLN A 408 19.68 4.23 -2.17
C GLN A 408 20.68 5.39 -2.24
N ALA A 409 20.33 6.51 -2.88
CA ALA A 409 21.20 7.68 -2.97
C ALA A 409 21.48 8.31 -1.58
N VAL A 410 20.50 8.32 -0.68
CA VAL A 410 20.69 8.75 0.72
C VAL A 410 21.62 7.77 1.45
N ALA A 411 21.38 6.47 1.36
CA ALA A 411 22.18 5.44 2.03
C ALA A 411 23.63 5.42 1.58
N THR A 412 23.91 5.77 0.33
CA THR A 412 25.25 5.82 -0.26
C THR A 412 25.92 7.20 -0.17
N GLY A 413 25.27 8.18 0.46
CA GLY A 413 25.80 9.53 0.68
C GLY A 413 25.79 10.43 -0.56
N HIS A 414 25.07 10.07 -1.62
CA HIS A 414 24.88 10.91 -2.80
C HIS A 414 23.82 12.01 -2.57
N LEU A 415 22.93 11.79 -1.61
CA LEU A 415 21.97 12.76 -1.10
C LEU A 415 22.09 12.83 0.42
N GLY A 416 22.00 14.02 0.99
CA GLY A 416 22.16 14.25 2.42
C GLY A 416 20.90 13.90 3.24
N SER A 417 19.72 13.86 2.61
CA SER A 417 18.45 13.61 3.31
C SER A 417 17.32 13.23 2.36
N VAL A 418 16.23 12.69 2.93
CA VAL A 418 14.96 12.47 2.23
C VAL A 418 14.38 13.78 1.67
N ALA A 419 14.52 14.88 2.42
CA ALA A 419 14.03 16.19 1.97
C ALA A 419 14.77 16.69 0.72
N GLU A 420 16.10 16.54 0.68
CA GLU A 420 16.91 16.85 -0.51
C GLU A 420 16.50 15.96 -1.70
N GLY A 421 16.27 14.66 -1.45
CA GLY A 421 15.80 13.73 -2.46
C GLY A 421 14.44 14.12 -3.05
N ARG A 422 13.47 14.47 -2.20
CA ARG A 422 12.16 14.99 -2.65
C ARG A 422 12.29 16.28 -3.48
N ALA A 423 13.20 17.16 -3.10
CA ALA A 423 13.48 18.38 -3.87
C ALA A 423 14.09 18.06 -5.25
N ALA A 424 15.02 17.10 -5.31
CA ALA A 424 15.59 16.63 -6.58
C ALA A 424 14.53 16.00 -7.49
N ILE A 425 13.63 15.18 -6.94
CA ILE A 425 12.51 14.59 -7.69
C ILE A 425 11.58 15.70 -8.21
N ALA A 426 11.24 16.71 -7.37
CA ALA A 426 10.40 17.83 -7.76
C ALA A 426 10.96 18.62 -8.94
N ALA A 427 12.29 18.75 -9.00
CA ALA A 427 12.96 19.44 -10.11
C ALA A 427 13.10 18.58 -11.39
N SER A 428 12.92 17.25 -11.27
CA SER A 428 13.21 16.31 -12.36
C SER A 428 11.97 15.79 -13.08
N VAL A 429 10.80 15.85 -12.45
CA VAL A 429 9.57 15.26 -13.00
C VAL A 429 8.44 16.28 -13.10
N PRO A 430 7.65 16.24 -14.18
CA PRO A 430 6.50 17.12 -14.32
C PRO A 430 5.41 16.75 -13.32
N GLN A 431 4.68 17.77 -12.87
CA GLN A 431 3.50 17.63 -12.03
C GLN A 431 2.33 18.39 -12.68
N GLU A 432 1.14 17.84 -12.60
CA GLU A 432 -0.08 18.48 -13.05
C GLU A 432 -0.88 19.00 -11.85
N HIS A 433 -1.57 20.12 -12.03
CA HIS A 433 -2.30 20.80 -10.96
C HIS A 433 -3.78 20.89 -11.32
N PHE A 434 -4.64 20.47 -10.38
CA PHE A 434 -6.08 20.54 -10.50
C PHE A 434 -6.62 21.39 -9.34
N ALA A 435 -7.28 22.48 -9.68
CA ALA A 435 -7.96 23.32 -8.71
C ALA A 435 -9.42 22.86 -8.56
N PRO A 436 -10.02 22.98 -7.37
CA PRO A 436 -11.45 22.75 -7.21
C PRO A 436 -12.26 23.68 -8.11
N CYS A 437 -13.19 23.11 -8.87
CA CYS A 437 -14.19 23.86 -9.61
C CYS A 437 -15.47 24.01 -8.78
N ALA A 438 -16.22 25.08 -8.98
CA ALA A 438 -17.53 25.27 -8.36
C ALA A 438 -18.60 24.36 -9.02
N ALA A 439 -18.32 23.08 -9.17
CA ALA A 439 -19.24 22.11 -9.74
C ALA A 439 -20.33 21.79 -8.71
N ALA A 440 -21.57 22.03 -9.07
CA ALA A 440 -22.72 21.72 -8.22
C ALA A 440 -22.92 20.21 -8.05
N GLY A 441 -23.45 19.79 -6.90
CA GLY A 441 -23.89 18.41 -6.66
C GLY A 441 -22.96 17.55 -5.82
N TRP A 442 -21.70 17.94 -5.60
CA TRP A 442 -20.77 17.14 -4.79
C TRP A 442 -21.18 17.01 -3.33
N ASP A 443 -21.78 18.07 -2.73
CA ASP A 443 -22.23 17.99 -1.34
C ASP A 443 -23.45 17.08 -1.20
N ASP A 444 -24.44 17.17 -2.08
CA ASP A 444 -25.60 16.27 -2.10
C ASP A 444 -25.18 14.82 -2.37
N ALA A 445 -24.22 14.64 -3.29
CA ALA A 445 -23.65 13.32 -3.58
C ALA A 445 -22.91 12.75 -2.36
N TYR A 446 -22.18 13.59 -1.62
CA TYR A 446 -21.47 13.18 -0.40
C TYR A 446 -22.45 12.77 0.70
N GLU A 447 -23.53 13.50 0.90
CA GLU A 447 -24.59 13.11 1.85
C GLU A 447 -25.25 11.76 1.47
N ARG A 448 -25.43 11.51 0.16
CA ARG A 448 -25.89 10.19 -0.31
C ARG A 448 -24.84 9.11 -0.05
N PHE A 449 -23.57 9.41 -0.28
CA PHE A 449 -22.45 8.48 -0.06
C PHE A 449 -22.34 8.09 1.43
N LEU A 450 -22.47 9.04 2.35
CA LEU A 450 -22.39 8.75 3.79
C LEU A 450 -23.43 7.72 4.23
N ARG A 451 -24.63 7.72 3.62
CA ARG A 451 -25.66 6.70 3.90
C ARG A 451 -25.31 5.30 3.43
N LEU A 452 -24.34 5.15 2.54
CA LEU A 452 -23.85 3.85 2.05
C LEU A 452 -22.74 3.26 2.94
N LEU A 453 -22.25 4.02 3.92
CA LEU A 453 -21.19 3.58 4.83
C LEU A 453 -21.74 2.95 6.12
N VAL A 454 -23.05 2.99 6.31
CA VAL A 454 -23.76 2.51 7.51
C VAL A 454 -24.18 1.05 7.36
#